data_b17e4d06a87a4d5dde1d5ccfcc36423c
#
_entry.id   b17e4d06a87a4d5dde1d5ccfcc36423c
#
_cell.length_a   1.000
_cell.length_b   1.000
_cell.length_c   1.000
_cell.angle_alpha   90.00
_cell.angle_beta   90.00
_cell.angle_gamma   90.00
#
_symmetry.space_group_name_H-M   'P 1'
#
loop_
_entity.id
_entity.type
_entity.pdbx_description
1 polymer ?
#
loop_
_entity_poly.entity_id
_entity_poly.type
_entity_poly.pdbx_seq_one_letter_code
_entity_poly.pdbx_strand_id
1 'polypeptide(L)'
;MNKEKIAIASGYFDPLHVGHLEYLRMASELGDKLFVIINNDEQAKLKKGKSFMNEYDRLDIIFALECVDEVLLSKDTDASVCQSLELVADFKPMAELIFCKGGDRNFGEVPEAKTCMNLGIQMVDGLGEKIRSSSDYTGLKQLPDSALDFPTDEQLEKARKSGLIEV
;
A
#
# COMPACT_ATOMS: atom_id res chain seq x y z
N MET A 1 2.21 31.28 -9.46
CA MET A 1 2.85 30.02 -9.84
C MET A 1 2.01 28.84 -9.40
N ASN A 2 1.83 27.89 -10.28
CA ASN A 2 1.09 26.68 -9.94
C ASN A 2 1.91 25.82 -8.97
N LYS A 3 1.26 25.27 -7.94
CA LYS A 3 1.91 24.35 -7.03
C LYS A 3 2.21 23.03 -7.76
N GLU A 4 3.31 22.39 -7.41
CA GLU A 4 3.58 21.04 -7.86
C GLU A 4 2.51 20.10 -7.32
N LYS A 5 1.98 19.25 -8.19
CA LYS A 5 1.00 18.22 -7.79
C LYS A 5 1.74 16.91 -7.60
N ILE A 6 1.57 16.33 -6.42
CA ILE A 6 2.16 15.04 -6.10
C ILE A 6 1.04 14.05 -5.82
N ALA A 7 0.95 13.03 -6.67
CA ALA A 7 0.08 11.90 -6.43
C ALA A 7 0.75 10.96 -5.43
N ILE A 8 -0.01 10.47 -4.46
CA ILE A 8 0.47 9.53 -3.45
C ILE A 8 -0.29 8.22 -3.63
N ALA A 9 0.43 7.14 -3.81
CA ALA A 9 -0.11 5.80 -3.85
C ALA A 9 0.41 5.01 -2.66
N SER A 10 -0.30 4.00 -2.23
CA SER A 10 0.13 3.13 -1.14
C SER A 10 -0.25 1.68 -1.41
N GLY A 11 0.50 0.76 -0.82
CA GLY A 11 0.20 -0.64 -0.93
C GLY A 11 1.29 -1.51 -0.33
N TYR A 12 1.00 -2.80 -0.31
CA TYR A 12 1.95 -3.82 0.15
C TYR A 12 2.89 -4.23 -0.97
N PHE A 13 2.38 -4.36 -2.20
CA PHE A 13 3.16 -4.81 -3.36
C PHE A 13 3.93 -6.10 -3.06
N ASP A 14 3.23 -7.09 -2.56
CA ASP A 14 3.83 -8.28 -1.96
C ASP A 14 3.24 -9.58 -2.53
N PRO A 15 3.61 -9.98 -3.76
CA PRO A 15 4.50 -9.29 -4.69
C PRO A 15 3.79 -8.25 -5.57
N LEU A 16 4.59 -7.45 -6.26
CA LEU A 16 4.11 -6.56 -7.32
C LEU A 16 3.53 -7.39 -8.46
N HIS A 17 2.40 -6.96 -9.01
CA HIS A 17 1.79 -7.60 -10.18
C HIS A 17 1.20 -6.54 -11.12
N VAL A 18 0.64 -6.99 -12.26
CA VAL A 18 0.16 -6.07 -13.31
C VAL A 18 -0.97 -5.15 -12.84
N GLY A 19 -1.80 -5.60 -11.91
CA GLY A 19 -2.83 -4.75 -11.32
C GLY A 19 -2.24 -3.57 -10.53
N HIS A 20 -1.15 -3.80 -9.82
CA HIS A 20 -0.41 -2.73 -9.15
C HIS A 20 0.22 -1.76 -10.16
N LEU A 21 0.78 -2.27 -11.26
CA LEU A 21 1.36 -1.42 -12.30
C LEU A 21 0.30 -0.51 -12.91
N GLU A 22 -0.87 -1.04 -13.20
CA GLU A 22 -1.98 -0.24 -13.74
C GLU A 22 -2.38 0.87 -12.77
N TYR A 23 -2.56 0.52 -11.50
CA TYR A 23 -2.87 1.47 -10.44
C TYR A 23 -1.81 2.58 -10.34
N LEU A 24 -0.53 2.21 -10.30
CA LEU A 24 0.56 3.18 -10.17
C LEU A 24 0.67 4.08 -11.40
N ARG A 25 0.49 3.54 -12.60
CA ARG A 25 0.49 4.34 -13.84
C ARG A 25 -0.66 5.34 -13.86
N MET A 26 -1.86 4.91 -13.47
CA MET A 26 -3.02 5.80 -13.39
C MET A 26 -2.82 6.89 -12.34
N ALA A 27 -2.27 6.52 -11.17
CA ALA A 27 -1.96 7.49 -10.13
C ALA A 27 -0.94 8.51 -10.62
N SER A 28 0.09 8.08 -11.36
CA SER A 28 1.13 8.97 -11.87
C SER A 28 0.59 10.03 -12.83
N GLU A 29 -0.51 9.74 -13.52
CA GLU A 29 -1.16 10.69 -14.44
C GLU A 29 -1.90 11.82 -13.71
N LEU A 30 -2.18 11.66 -12.43
CA LEU A 30 -2.92 12.64 -11.64
C LEU A 30 -2.05 13.75 -11.05
N GLY A 31 -0.74 13.63 -11.13
CA GLY A 31 0.19 14.61 -10.60
C GLY A 31 1.42 14.77 -11.46
N ASP A 32 2.24 15.74 -11.10
CA ASP A 32 3.53 15.95 -11.74
C ASP A 32 4.56 14.91 -11.32
N LYS A 33 4.38 14.37 -10.13
CA LYS A 33 5.21 13.29 -9.57
C LYS A 33 4.34 12.26 -8.86
N LEU A 34 4.86 11.04 -8.77
CA LEU A 34 4.25 9.96 -8.01
C LEU A 34 5.13 9.58 -6.82
N PHE A 35 4.56 9.67 -5.63
CA PHE A 35 5.16 9.28 -4.37
C PHE A 35 4.46 8.00 -3.89
N VAL A 36 5.21 6.93 -3.62
CA VAL A 36 4.62 5.65 -3.21
C VAL A 36 5.02 5.32 -1.78
N ILE A 37 4.01 5.04 -0.94
CA ILE A 37 4.20 4.56 0.42
C ILE A 37 4.05 3.03 0.40
N ILE A 38 5.08 2.33 0.82
CA ILE A 38 5.08 0.85 0.85
C ILE A 38 4.84 0.40 2.30
N ASN A 39 3.80 -0.42 2.49
CA ASN A 39 3.51 -0.97 3.81
C ASN A 39 4.66 -1.86 4.27
N ASN A 40 5.04 -1.74 5.56
CA ASN A 40 6.18 -2.45 6.11
C ASN A 40 5.85 -3.90 6.45
N ASP A 41 6.88 -4.67 6.81
CA ASP A 41 6.73 -6.10 7.13
C ASP A 41 5.84 -6.35 8.34
N GLU A 42 5.88 -5.49 9.35
CA GLU A 42 5.01 -5.62 10.53
C GLU A 42 3.54 -5.44 10.13
N GLN A 43 3.26 -4.51 9.25
CA GLN A 43 1.91 -4.33 8.70
C GLN A 43 1.49 -5.55 7.86
N ALA A 44 2.40 -6.13 7.10
CA ALA A 44 2.13 -7.35 6.33
C ALA A 44 1.78 -8.52 7.25
N LYS A 45 2.47 -8.65 8.39
CA LYS A 45 2.15 -9.66 9.40
C LYS A 45 0.75 -9.47 9.96
N LEU A 46 0.34 -8.24 10.24
CA LEU A 46 -1.01 -7.94 10.71
C LEU A 46 -2.07 -8.34 9.68
N LYS A 47 -1.79 -8.11 8.40
CA LYS A 47 -2.76 -8.34 7.33
C LYS A 47 -2.89 -9.82 6.94
N LYS A 48 -1.77 -10.52 6.82
CA LYS A 48 -1.75 -11.88 6.22
C LYS A 48 -0.78 -12.85 6.90
N GLY A 49 -0.32 -12.54 8.10
CA GLY A 49 0.50 -13.42 8.92
C GLY A 49 1.99 -13.37 8.65
N LYS A 50 2.40 -13.00 7.45
CA LYS A 50 3.81 -12.82 7.10
C LYS A 50 3.93 -12.02 5.81
N SER A 51 5.09 -11.42 5.57
CA SER A 51 5.39 -10.85 4.26
C SER A 51 5.95 -11.96 3.35
N PHE A 52 5.57 -11.92 2.07
CA PHE A 52 6.11 -12.81 1.04
C PHE A 52 7.51 -12.35 0.64
N MET A 53 7.68 -11.05 0.43
CA MET A 53 8.96 -10.40 0.15
C MET A 53 9.26 -9.39 1.25
N ASN A 54 10.52 -9.29 1.67
CA ASN A 54 10.87 -8.32 2.70
C ASN A 54 10.65 -6.87 2.23
N GLU A 55 10.45 -5.99 3.18
CA GLU A 55 10.09 -4.60 2.92
C GLU A 55 11.13 -3.84 2.08
N TYR A 56 12.41 -4.14 2.25
CA TYR A 56 13.47 -3.45 1.50
C TYR A 56 13.50 -3.88 0.04
N ASP A 57 13.27 -5.16 -0.24
CA ASP A 57 13.17 -5.65 -1.62
C ASP A 57 11.96 -5.05 -2.31
N ARG A 58 10.82 -4.96 -1.61
CA ARG A 58 9.61 -4.34 -2.14
C ARG A 58 9.82 -2.87 -2.45
N LEU A 59 10.51 -2.17 -1.55
CA LEU A 59 10.87 -0.77 -1.73
C LEU A 59 11.73 -0.57 -2.99
N ASP A 60 12.77 -1.39 -3.14
CA ASP A 60 13.69 -1.29 -4.28
C ASP A 60 12.98 -1.56 -5.60
N ILE A 61 12.12 -2.58 -5.65
CA ILE A 61 11.37 -2.91 -6.86
C ILE A 61 10.45 -1.76 -7.28
N ILE A 62 9.72 -1.19 -6.33
CA ILE A 62 8.82 -0.08 -6.62
C ILE A 62 9.59 1.15 -7.07
N PHE A 63 10.71 1.46 -6.41
CA PHE A 63 11.53 2.61 -6.79
C PHE A 63 12.12 2.49 -8.20
N ALA A 64 12.32 1.26 -8.69
CA ALA A 64 12.85 1.01 -10.02
C ALA A 64 11.82 1.21 -11.15
N LEU A 65 10.54 1.37 -10.82
CA LEU A 65 9.49 1.57 -11.82
C LEU A 65 9.58 2.98 -12.42
N GLU A 66 9.45 3.07 -13.74
CA GLU A 66 9.58 4.33 -14.47
C GLU A 66 8.59 5.40 -13.98
N CYS A 67 7.36 5.00 -13.62
CA CYS A 67 6.32 5.94 -13.20
C CYS A 67 6.48 6.45 -11.76
N VAL A 68 7.42 5.90 -10.99
CA VAL A 68 7.61 6.23 -9.58
C VAL A 68 8.78 7.20 -9.41
N ASP A 69 8.55 8.33 -8.75
CA ASP A 69 9.57 9.35 -8.51
C ASP A 69 10.18 9.24 -7.12
N GLU A 70 9.38 8.96 -6.10
CA GLU A 70 9.83 8.86 -4.72
C GLU A 70 9.12 7.72 -4.01
N VAL A 71 9.79 7.13 -3.02
CA VAL A 71 9.24 6.05 -2.20
C VAL A 71 9.47 6.31 -0.72
N LEU A 72 8.58 5.79 0.11
CA LEU A 72 8.69 5.83 1.57
C LEU A 72 8.24 4.48 2.13
N LEU A 73 9.06 3.89 2.97
CA LEU A 73 8.63 2.74 3.76
C LEU A 73 7.72 3.25 4.89
N SER A 74 6.54 2.68 5.00
CA SER A 74 5.54 3.10 5.98
C SER A 74 6.11 3.11 7.40
N LYS A 75 5.75 4.13 8.16
CA LYS A 75 6.05 4.26 9.59
C LYS A 75 4.92 3.79 10.49
N ASP A 76 3.79 3.46 9.89
CA ASP A 76 2.60 3.07 10.64
C ASP A 76 2.78 1.71 11.28
N THR A 77 2.11 1.51 12.41
CA THR A 77 2.11 0.26 13.15
C THR A 77 0.76 -0.46 13.08
N ASP A 78 -0.25 0.20 12.52
CA ASP A 78 -1.56 -0.39 12.24
C ASP A 78 -1.69 -0.67 10.73
N ALA A 79 -2.87 -1.06 10.28
CA ALA A 79 -3.11 -1.39 8.88
C ALA A 79 -3.23 -0.16 7.96
N SER A 80 -3.18 1.04 8.52
CA SER A 80 -3.31 2.29 7.77
C SER A 80 -1.95 2.85 7.35
N VAL A 81 -1.97 3.92 6.54
CA VAL A 81 -0.78 4.72 6.24
C VAL A 81 -0.95 6.19 6.70
N CYS A 82 -1.75 6.38 7.73
CA CYS A 82 -2.09 7.73 8.24
C CYS A 82 -0.86 8.51 8.69
N GLN A 83 0.01 7.91 9.50
CA GLN A 83 1.24 8.57 9.98
C GLN A 83 2.20 8.83 8.82
N SER A 84 2.26 7.92 7.86
CA SER A 84 3.09 8.10 6.67
C SER A 84 2.60 9.24 5.79
N LEU A 85 1.28 9.41 5.68
CA LEU A 85 0.68 10.56 4.97
C LEU A 85 1.03 11.88 5.65
N GLU A 86 0.99 11.93 6.99
CA GLU A 86 1.41 13.11 7.75
C GLU A 86 2.87 13.44 7.45
N LEU A 87 3.72 12.43 7.39
CA LEU A 87 5.13 12.60 7.10
C LEU A 87 5.36 13.14 5.68
N VAL A 88 4.65 12.63 4.69
CA VAL A 88 4.73 13.14 3.32
C VAL A 88 4.29 14.60 3.25
N ALA A 89 3.22 14.95 3.96
CA ALA A 89 2.75 16.33 4.03
C ALA A 89 3.81 17.27 4.64
N ASP A 90 4.51 16.79 5.66
CA ASP A 90 5.61 17.54 6.29
C ASP A 90 6.80 17.73 5.35
N PHE A 91 7.12 16.73 4.54
CA PHE A 91 8.23 16.79 3.57
C PHE A 91 7.91 17.67 2.37
N LYS A 92 6.64 17.80 2.02
CA LYS A 92 6.20 18.50 0.82
C LYS A 92 5.15 19.57 1.16
N PRO A 93 5.52 20.55 2.02
CA PRO A 93 4.53 21.53 2.51
C PRO A 93 4.02 22.48 1.43
N MET A 94 4.76 22.63 0.33
CA MET A 94 4.39 23.53 -0.77
C MET A 94 3.68 22.83 -1.92
N ALA A 95 3.52 21.51 -1.85
CA ALA A 95 2.89 20.75 -2.90
C ALA A 95 1.39 20.58 -2.67
N GLU A 96 0.67 20.41 -3.77
CA GLU A 96 -0.72 19.95 -3.73
C GLU A 96 -0.69 18.41 -3.73
N LEU A 97 -1.19 17.79 -2.67
CA LEU A 97 -1.13 16.35 -2.49
C LEU A 97 -2.45 15.69 -2.88
N ILE A 98 -2.37 14.58 -3.59
CA ILE A 98 -3.51 13.79 -4.04
C ILE A 98 -3.28 12.36 -3.62
N PHE A 99 -4.07 11.86 -2.67
CA PHE A 99 -3.99 10.46 -2.23
C PHE A 99 -4.89 9.59 -3.11
N CYS A 100 -4.30 8.60 -3.75
CA CYS A 100 -4.97 7.75 -4.73
C CYS A 100 -5.20 6.37 -4.16
N LYS A 101 -6.43 5.88 -4.28
CA LYS A 101 -6.77 4.49 -3.94
C LYS A 101 -7.15 3.75 -5.21
N GLY A 102 -6.70 2.50 -5.29
CA GLY A 102 -7.04 1.63 -6.40
C GLY A 102 -8.17 0.67 -6.07
N GLY A 103 -8.65 -0.02 -7.09
CA GLY A 103 -9.59 -1.12 -6.97
C GLY A 103 -10.97 -0.69 -6.54
N ASP A 104 -11.55 -1.50 -5.69
CA ASP A 104 -12.94 -1.44 -5.25
C ASP A 104 -13.16 -0.76 -3.91
N ARG A 105 -12.12 -0.12 -3.34
CA ARG A 105 -12.24 0.54 -2.03
C ARG A 105 -12.72 1.97 -2.16
N ASN A 106 -13.69 2.34 -1.34
CA ASN A 106 -14.17 3.71 -1.19
C ASN A 106 -13.47 4.40 -0.01
N PHE A 107 -13.19 5.69 -0.17
CA PHE A 107 -12.54 6.47 0.89
C PHE A 107 -13.34 6.53 2.19
N GLY A 108 -14.66 6.46 2.12
CA GLY A 108 -15.49 6.50 3.33
C GLY A 108 -15.27 5.34 4.29
N GLU A 109 -14.63 4.29 3.83
CA GLU A 109 -14.41 3.05 4.60
C GLU A 109 -12.98 2.88 5.10
N VAL A 110 -12.09 3.84 4.84
CA VAL A 110 -10.68 3.72 5.20
C VAL A 110 -10.25 4.82 6.18
N PRO A 111 -9.36 4.49 7.15
CA PRO A 111 -8.89 5.47 8.15
C PRO A 111 -8.21 6.69 7.53
N GLU A 112 -7.57 6.52 6.40
CA GLU A 112 -6.85 7.58 5.68
C GLU A 112 -7.76 8.72 5.23
N ALA A 113 -9.06 8.48 5.08
CA ALA A 113 -10.00 9.51 4.67
C ALA A 113 -10.02 10.69 5.64
N LYS A 114 -10.08 10.42 6.94
CA LYS A 114 -10.06 11.45 7.98
C LYS A 114 -8.71 12.18 7.99
N THR A 115 -7.63 11.44 7.88
CA THR A 115 -6.28 12.01 7.86
C THR A 115 -6.10 12.94 6.67
N CYS A 116 -6.52 12.53 5.49
CA CYS A 116 -6.46 13.37 4.29
C CYS A 116 -7.30 14.65 4.44
N MET A 117 -8.50 14.53 5.01
CA MET A 117 -9.34 15.72 5.29
C MET A 117 -8.61 16.69 6.20
N ASN A 118 -8.00 16.22 7.28
CA ASN A 118 -7.29 17.05 8.24
C ASN A 118 -6.05 17.71 7.64
N LEU A 119 -5.39 17.05 6.72
CA LEU A 119 -4.16 17.54 6.08
C LEU A 119 -4.43 18.35 4.80
N GLY A 120 -5.68 18.42 4.34
CA GLY A 120 -6.00 19.08 3.08
C GLY A 120 -5.54 18.31 1.86
N ILE A 121 -5.41 17.00 1.97
CA ILE A 121 -5.02 16.13 0.86
C ILE A 121 -6.29 15.73 0.09
N GLN A 122 -6.28 15.96 -1.23
CA GLN A 122 -7.36 15.52 -2.11
C GLN A 122 -7.35 14.00 -2.21
N MET A 123 -8.51 13.38 -2.26
CA MET A 123 -8.65 11.93 -2.37
C MET A 123 -9.26 11.53 -3.70
N VAL A 124 -8.67 10.53 -4.35
CA VAL A 124 -9.19 9.95 -5.58
C VAL A 124 -9.22 8.43 -5.40
N ASP A 125 -10.37 7.81 -5.61
CA ASP A 125 -10.52 6.36 -5.51
C ASP A 125 -10.88 5.72 -6.86
N GLY A 126 -10.98 4.38 -6.88
CA GLY A 126 -11.42 3.65 -8.06
C GLY A 126 -10.42 3.60 -9.20
N LEU A 127 -9.13 3.80 -8.95
CA LEU A 127 -8.11 3.74 -10.00
C LEU A 127 -7.82 2.29 -10.39
N GLY A 128 -8.16 1.95 -11.61
CA GLY A 128 -7.94 0.62 -12.16
C GLY A 128 -8.95 -0.40 -11.65
N GLU A 129 -9.18 -1.43 -12.45
CA GLU A 129 -9.97 -2.58 -12.03
C GLU A 129 -9.07 -3.55 -11.27
N LYS A 130 -9.66 -4.26 -10.30
CA LYS A 130 -8.93 -5.30 -9.58
C LYS A 130 -8.77 -6.52 -10.48
N ILE A 131 -7.72 -6.52 -11.29
CA ILE A 131 -7.42 -7.60 -12.23
C ILE A 131 -6.87 -8.81 -11.48
N ARG A 132 -6.00 -8.56 -10.50
CA ARG A 132 -5.33 -9.61 -9.72
C ARG A 132 -5.08 -9.12 -8.31
N SER A 133 -4.78 -10.06 -7.41
CA SER A 133 -4.33 -9.73 -6.06
C SER A 133 -3.03 -10.48 -5.76
N SER A 134 -2.29 -9.99 -4.76
CA SER A 134 -1.07 -10.68 -4.33
C SER A 134 -1.35 -12.10 -3.85
N SER A 135 -2.52 -12.32 -3.26
CA SER A 135 -2.93 -13.66 -2.81
C SER A 135 -3.07 -14.66 -3.97
N ASP A 136 -3.33 -14.20 -5.20
CA ASP A 136 -3.37 -15.06 -6.38
C ASP A 136 -2.00 -15.67 -6.67
N TYR A 137 -0.92 -15.00 -6.28
CA TYR A 137 0.45 -15.45 -6.50
C TYR A 137 1.06 -16.16 -5.29
N THR A 138 0.70 -15.74 -4.08
CA THR A 138 1.30 -16.25 -2.85
C THR A 138 0.44 -17.31 -2.15
N GLY A 139 -0.87 -17.32 -2.42
CA GLY A 139 -1.83 -18.13 -1.71
C GLY A 139 -2.14 -17.63 -0.29
N LEU A 140 -1.50 -16.56 0.16
CA LEU A 140 -1.74 -15.99 1.48
C LEU A 140 -3.03 -15.17 1.47
N LYS A 141 -3.93 -15.47 2.40
CA LYS A 141 -5.21 -14.77 2.51
C LYS A 141 -5.15 -13.76 3.65
N GLN A 142 -5.95 -12.71 3.51
CA GLN A 142 -6.11 -11.72 4.55
C GLN A 142 -6.68 -12.38 5.81
N LEU A 143 -6.05 -12.08 6.96
CA LEU A 143 -6.54 -12.56 8.24
C LEU A 143 -7.80 -11.76 8.65
N PRO A 144 -8.75 -12.39 9.34
CA PRO A 144 -9.90 -11.67 9.89
C PRO A 144 -9.44 -10.66 10.97
N ASP A 145 -10.20 -9.59 11.15
CA ASP A 145 -9.88 -8.54 12.13
C ASP A 145 -9.70 -9.09 13.54
N SER A 146 -10.40 -10.18 13.88
CA SER A 146 -10.27 -10.87 15.17
C SER A 146 -8.95 -11.60 15.34
N ALA A 147 -8.18 -11.80 14.29
CA ALA A 147 -6.90 -12.50 14.29
C ALA A 147 -5.72 -11.51 14.25
N LEU A 148 -5.84 -10.41 15.00
CA LEU A 148 -4.76 -9.41 15.11
C LEU A 148 -3.51 -9.97 15.80
N ASP A 149 -3.62 -11.14 16.41
CA ASP A 149 -2.50 -11.88 16.95
C ASP A 149 -1.83 -12.70 15.85
N PHE A 150 -0.59 -13.09 16.09
CA PHE A 150 0.15 -13.92 15.15
C PHE A 150 -0.61 -15.22 14.86
N PRO A 151 -0.50 -15.78 13.63
CA PRO A 151 -1.09 -17.07 13.33
C PRO A 151 -0.62 -18.13 14.33
N THR A 152 -1.53 -18.99 14.75
CA THR A 152 -1.17 -20.11 15.63
C THR A 152 -0.28 -21.09 14.89
N ASP A 153 0.49 -21.90 15.64
CA ASP A 153 1.33 -22.93 15.04
C ASP A 153 0.52 -23.89 14.15
N GLU A 154 -0.71 -24.20 14.55
CA GLU A 154 -1.62 -25.02 13.76
C GLU A 154 -1.98 -24.37 12.44
N GLN A 155 -2.24 -23.06 12.43
CA GLN A 155 -2.53 -22.32 11.21
C GLN A 155 -1.33 -22.28 10.29
N LEU A 156 -0.14 -22.06 10.84
CA LEU A 156 1.12 -22.08 10.07
C LEU A 156 1.40 -23.45 9.48
N GLU A 157 1.20 -24.51 10.25
CA GLU A 157 1.37 -25.88 9.79
C GLU A 157 0.41 -26.21 8.64
N LYS A 158 -0.84 -25.84 8.77
CA LYS A 158 -1.85 -26.03 7.74
C LYS A 158 -1.49 -25.27 6.46
N ALA A 159 -1.01 -24.03 6.60
CA ALA A 159 -0.57 -23.24 5.46
C ALA A 159 0.66 -23.85 4.76
N ARG A 160 1.61 -24.42 5.53
CA ARG A 160 2.77 -25.13 4.98
C ARG A 160 2.36 -26.36 4.19
N LYS A 161 1.46 -27.18 4.76
CA LYS A 161 0.98 -28.42 4.10
C LYS A 161 0.23 -28.14 2.81
N SER A 162 -0.46 -27.00 2.75
CA SER A 162 -1.19 -26.59 1.53
C SER A 162 -0.29 -25.88 0.51
N GLY A 163 0.99 -25.65 0.81
CA GLY A 163 1.91 -24.94 -0.08
C GLY A 163 1.68 -23.44 -0.15
N LEU A 164 0.88 -22.87 0.77
CA LEU A 164 0.55 -21.44 0.78
C LEU A 164 1.68 -20.57 1.30
N ILE A 165 2.61 -21.15 2.09
CA ILE A 165 3.81 -20.48 2.57
C ILE A 165 5.00 -21.42 2.43
N GLU A 166 6.17 -20.86 2.12
CA GLU A 166 7.43 -21.59 2.14
C GLU A 166 8.10 -21.42 3.51
N VAL A 167 8.79 -22.44 3.92
CA VAL A 167 9.51 -22.45 5.20
C VAL A 167 10.94 -21.95 4.99
#